data_d3bcadd11f45c3df535dbbd5e01e615b
#
_entry.id   d3bcadd11f45c3df535dbbd5e01e615b
#
_cell.length_a   1.000
_cell.length_b   1.000
_cell.length_c   1.000
_cell.angle_alpha   90.00
_cell.angle_beta   90.00
_cell.angle_gamma   90.00
#
_symmetry.space_group_name_H-M   'P 1'
#
loop_
_entity.id
_entity.type
_entity.pdbx_description
1 polymer ?
#
loop_
_entity_poly.entity_id
_entity_poly.type
_entity_poly.pdbx_seq_one_letter_code
_entity_poly.pdbx_strand_id
1 'polypeptide(L)'
;MFKKLGLVDFHKALKENIEHFTNKRAYDYVPDGTQAPFYVIEVVDKYPEDTKVMWAEVFSVWIHAIAEENESKIGVYNLVQELEEALTMELDLPDGFELLRQNQTGIQSLQKDESGEWHAIVTYDFKVAYGFKSKI
;
A
#
# COMPACT_ATOMS: atom_id res chain seq x y z
N MET A 1 -19.38 10.98 -18.22
CA MET A 1 -18.32 9.99 -17.96
C MET A 1 -17.61 10.36 -16.67
N PHE A 2 -17.44 9.39 -15.78
CA PHE A 2 -16.69 9.62 -14.55
C PHE A 2 -15.23 9.24 -14.75
N LYS A 3 -14.32 10.06 -14.21
CA LYS A 3 -12.92 9.69 -14.12
C LYS A 3 -12.72 8.70 -12.99
N LYS A 4 -11.97 7.65 -13.23
CA LYS A 4 -11.57 6.69 -12.20
C LYS A 4 -10.15 7.00 -11.75
N LEU A 5 -9.85 6.64 -10.50
CA LEU A 5 -8.47 6.71 -10.02
C LEU A 5 -7.67 5.59 -10.69
N GLY A 6 -6.68 5.96 -11.47
CA GLY A 6 -5.82 5.00 -12.16
C GLY A 6 -4.80 4.38 -11.22
N LEU A 7 -4.23 3.25 -11.65
CA LEU A 7 -3.21 2.56 -10.88
C LEU A 7 -1.96 3.40 -10.67
N VAL A 8 -1.60 4.22 -11.65
CA VAL A 8 -0.43 5.11 -11.57
C VAL A 8 -0.60 6.13 -10.45
N ASP A 9 -1.75 6.82 -10.43
CA ASP A 9 -2.03 7.84 -9.43
C ASP A 9 -2.21 7.25 -8.04
N PHE A 10 -2.85 6.08 -7.95
CA PHE A 10 -2.97 5.38 -6.68
C PHE A 10 -1.61 4.97 -6.13
N HIS A 11 -0.78 4.36 -6.97
CA HIS A 11 0.56 3.94 -6.57
C HIS A 11 1.40 5.13 -6.10
N LYS A 12 1.31 6.25 -6.82
CA LYS A 12 2.02 7.47 -6.46
C LYS A 12 1.60 7.97 -5.08
N ALA A 13 0.30 8.02 -4.80
CA ALA A 13 -0.21 8.48 -3.51
C ALA A 13 0.26 7.58 -2.37
N LEU A 14 0.21 6.27 -2.57
CA LEU A 14 0.65 5.29 -1.58
C LEU A 14 2.16 5.36 -1.35
N LYS A 15 2.93 5.45 -2.43
CA LYS A 15 4.38 5.58 -2.36
C LYS A 15 4.79 6.84 -1.59
N GLU A 16 4.19 7.97 -1.90
CA GLU A 16 4.48 9.24 -1.23
C GLU A 16 4.18 9.16 0.27
N ASN A 17 3.05 8.54 0.64
CA ASN A 17 2.68 8.36 2.04
C ASN A 17 3.73 7.52 2.79
N ILE A 18 4.06 6.36 2.23
CA ILE A 18 5.01 5.45 2.86
C ILE A 18 6.38 6.11 3.01
N GLU A 19 6.89 6.72 1.94
CA GLU A 19 8.22 7.33 1.96
C GLU A 19 8.28 8.52 2.91
N HIS A 20 7.21 9.30 2.98
CA HIS A 20 7.15 10.46 3.87
C HIS A 20 7.17 10.06 5.34
N PHE A 21 6.35 9.07 5.72
CA PHE A 21 6.16 8.74 7.13
C PHE A 21 7.11 7.67 7.66
N THR A 22 7.74 6.88 6.78
CA THR A 22 8.74 5.89 7.21
C THR A 22 10.17 6.36 6.99
N ASN A 23 10.36 7.36 6.13
CA ASN A 23 11.67 7.82 5.70
C ASN A 23 12.49 6.72 5.01
N LYS A 24 11.79 5.76 4.40
CA LYS A 24 12.37 4.66 3.64
C LYS A 24 11.78 4.65 2.23
N ARG A 25 12.50 4.03 1.29
CA ARG A 25 12.06 3.98 -0.10
C ARG A 25 11.00 2.91 -0.31
N ALA A 26 10.04 3.22 -1.16
CA ALA A 26 9.01 2.28 -1.60
C ALA A 26 9.05 2.20 -3.14
N TYR A 27 9.11 0.98 -3.67
CA TYR A 27 9.28 0.73 -5.09
C TYR A 27 8.10 -0.06 -5.66
N ASP A 28 7.85 0.08 -6.95
CA ASP A 28 7.05 -0.88 -7.70
C ASP A 28 7.94 -1.93 -8.34
N TYR A 29 9.12 -1.53 -8.75
CA TYR A 29 10.18 -2.36 -9.30
C TYR A 29 11.50 -2.03 -8.59
N VAL A 30 12.18 -3.05 -8.08
CA VAL A 30 13.40 -2.85 -7.31
C VAL A 30 14.61 -2.87 -8.25
N PRO A 31 15.33 -1.75 -8.36
CA PRO A 31 16.57 -1.75 -9.15
C PRO A 31 17.59 -2.75 -8.62
N ASP A 32 18.38 -3.34 -9.52
CA ASP A 32 19.47 -4.21 -9.13
C ASP A 32 20.43 -3.50 -8.18
N GLY A 33 20.87 -4.19 -7.14
CA GLY A 33 21.81 -3.65 -6.17
C GLY A 33 21.17 -2.78 -5.10
N THR A 34 19.86 -2.68 -5.06
CA THR A 34 19.15 -1.95 -4.00
C THR A 34 19.38 -2.64 -2.67
N GLN A 35 19.79 -1.87 -1.67
CA GLN A 35 20.04 -2.40 -0.34
C GLN A 35 18.84 -2.21 0.58
N ALA A 36 18.53 -3.26 1.35
CA ALA A 36 17.55 -3.20 2.40
C ALA A 36 17.99 -2.21 3.50
N PRO A 37 17.06 -1.61 4.29
CA PRO A 37 15.63 -1.87 4.24
C PRO A 37 14.89 -1.03 3.20
N PHE A 38 13.82 -1.59 2.65
CA PHE A 38 12.93 -0.87 1.73
C PHE A 38 11.58 -1.57 1.66
N TYR A 39 10.62 -0.91 1.01
CA TYR A 39 9.29 -1.48 0.75
C TYR A 39 9.07 -1.67 -0.74
N VAL A 40 8.21 -2.64 -1.08
CA VAL A 40 7.75 -2.83 -2.46
C VAL A 40 6.23 -2.85 -2.44
N ILE A 41 5.62 -2.04 -3.29
CA ILE A 41 4.16 -1.93 -3.41
C ILE A 41 3.71 -2.80 -4.57
N GLU A 42 2.78 -3.71 -4.30
CA GLU A 42 2.18 -4.56 -5.31
C GLU A 42 0.66 -4.43 -5.23
N VAL A 43 0.04 -3.85 -6.27
CA VAL A 43 -1.42 -3.80 -6.35
C VAL A 43 -1.87 -5.14 -6.93
N VAL A 44 -2.54 -5.95 -6.13
CA VAL A 44 -2.92 -7.32 -6.52
C VAL A 44 -4.32 -7.39 -7.08
N ASP A 45 -5.18 -6.41 -6.79
CA ASP A 45 -6.54 -6.39 -7.31
C ASP A 45 -7.11 -4.98 -7.28
N LYS A 46 -8.05 -4.72 -8.17
CA LYS A 46 -8.81 -3.49 -8.22
C LYS A 46 -10.21 -3.87 -8.70
N TYR A 47 -11.19 -3.74 -7.84
CA TYR A 47 -12.54 -4.20 -8.15
C TYR A 47 -13.61 -3.21 -7.69
N PRO A 48 -14.78 -3.20 -8.38
CA PRO A 48 -15.88 -2.31 -7.99
C PRO A 48 -16.51 -2.75 -6.67
N GLU A 49 -16.79 -1.79 -5.82
CA GLU A 49 -17.53 -1.99 -4.58
C GLU A 49 -18.28 -0.69 -4.27
N ASP A 50 -19.37 -0.47 -5.02
CA ASP A 50 -20.15 0.73 -4.89
C ASP A 50 -20.85 0.82 -3.54
N THR A 51 -21.09 2.05 -3.12
CA THR A 51 -22.07 2.31 -2.05
C THR A 51 -23.44 2.60 -2.67
N LYS A 52 -24.43 2.84 -1.81
CA LYS A 52 -25.78 3.16 -2.26
C LYS A 52 -25.83 4.44 -3.10
N VAL A 53 -24.93 5.39 -2.79
CA VAL A 53 -24.95 6.73 -3.38
C VAL A 53 -23.69 7.08 -4.15
N MET A 54 -22.65 6.24 -4.09
CA MET A 54 -21.37 6.52 -4.71
C MET A 54 -20.88 5.36 -5.56
N TRP A 55 -20.25 5.70 -6.69
CA TRP A 55 -19.43 4.76 -7.44
C TRP A 55 -18.08 4.64 -6.74
N ALA A 56 -17.66 3.43 -6.42
CA ALA A 56 -16.42 3.21 -5.69
C ALA A 56 -15.71 1.94 -6.12
N GLU A 57 -14.43 1.90 -5.87
CA GLU A 57 -13.56 0.75 -6.15
C GLU A 57 -12.68 0.47 -4.94
N VAL A 58 -12.31 -0.79 -4.78
CA VAL A 58 -11.34 -1.22 -3.77
C VAL A 58 -10.04 -1.60 -4.44
N PHE A 59 -8.95 -1.05 -3.94
CA PHE A 59 -7.60 -1.43 -4.32
C PHE A 59 -7.05 -2.35 -3.24
N SER A 60 -6.76 -3.60 -3.60
CA SER A 60 -6.12 -4.55 -2.69
C SER A 60 -4.63 -4.54 -2.93
N VAL A 61 -3.86 -4.35 -1.89
CA VAL A 61 -2.42 -4.10 -2.00
C VAL A 61 -1.65 -5.02 -1.07
N TRP A 62 -0.57 -5.57 -1.60
CA TRP A 62 0.45 -6.23 -0.79
C TRP A 62 1.65 -5.29 -0.70
N ILE A 63 2.09 -4.99 0.51
CA ILE A 63 3.27 -4.18 0.72
C ILE A 63 4.34 -5.08 1.32
N HIS A 64 5.40 -5.28 0.55
CA HIS A 64 6.52 -6.11 0.94
C HIS A 64 7.49 -5.26 1.75
N ALA A 65 7.83 -5.71 2.94
CA ALA A 65 8.84 -5.08 3.79
C ALA A 65 10.08 -5.95 3.76
N ILE A 66 11.16 -5.44 3.22
CA ILE A 66 12.42 -6.16 3.05
C ILE A 66 13.42 -5.60 4.05
N ALA A 67 13.78 -6.39 5.03
CA ALA A 67 14.75 -6.02 6.05
C ALA A 67 16.13 -6.62 5.75
N GLU A 68 17.15 -6.02 6.32
CA GLU A 68 18.53 -6.48 6.15
C GLU A 68 18.70 -7.91 6.66
N GLU A 69 19.66 -8.62 6.07
CA GLU A 69 20.05 -9.94 6.55
C GLU A 69 20.45 -9.87 8.03
N ASN A 70 19.83 -10.70 8.85
CA ASN A 70 20.09 -10.77 10.27
C ASN A 70 19.55 -12.10 10.81
N GLU A 71 20.11 -12.58 11.91
CA GLU A 71 19.58 -13.74 12.59
C GLU A 71 18.29 -13.42 13.35
N SER A 72 18.15 -12.17 13.80
CA SER A 72 16.97 -11.70 14.53
C SER A 72 15.91 -11.15 13.60
N LYS A 73 14.64 -11.34 13.98
CA LYS A 73 13.47 -10.78 13.27
C LYS A 73 13.15 -9.34 13.70
N ILE A 74 13.89 -8.77 14.65
CA ILE A 74 13.58 -7.44 15.19
C ILE A 74 13.56 -6.39 14.07
N GLY A 75 14.50 -6.47 13.13
CA GLY A 75 14.55 -5.52 12.02
C GLY A 75 13.30 -5.52 11.17
N VAL A 76 12.80 -6.68 10.79
CA VAL A 76 11.58 -6.78 9.98
C VAL A 76 10.34 -6.43 10.80
N TYR A 77 10.31 -6.76 12.10
CA TYR A 77 9.20 -6.35 12.97
C TYR A 77 9.11 -4.83 13.05
N ASN A 78 10.24 -4.15 13.22
CA ASN A 78 10.28 -2.69 13.25
C ASN A 78 9.84 -2.08 11.92
N LEU A 79 10.25 -2.69 10.81
CA LEU A 79 9.89 -2.23 9.49
C LEU A 79 8.38 -2.36 9.24
N VAL A 80 7.78 -3.44 9.69
CA VAL A 80 6.33 -3.65 9.64
C VAL A 80 5.61 -2.62 10.50
N GLN A 81 6.09 -2.38 11.72
CA GLN A 81 5.48 -1.40 12.61
C GLN A 81 5.54 0.01 12.03
N GLU A 82 6.67 0.41 11.46
CA GLU A 82 6.79 1.73 10.81
C GLU A 82 5.79 1.88 9.67
N LEU A 83 5.60 0.82 8.87
CA LEU A 83 4.61 0.80 7.81
C LEU A 83 3.19 0.94 8.35
N GLU A 84 2.86 0.17 9.39
CA GLU A 84 1.55 0.23 10.02
C GLU A 84 1.25 1.62 10.56
N GLU A 85 2.22 2.25 11.20
CA GLU A 85 2.08 3.61 11.70
C GLU A 85 1.93 4.63 10.57
N ALA A 86 2.71 4.48 9.50
CA ALA A 86 2.61 5.36 8.33
C ALA A 86 1.20 5.29 7.70
N LEU A 87 0.61 4.11 7.66
CA LEU A 87 -0.70 3.90 7.06
C LEU A 87 -1.86 4.10 8.02
N THR A 88 -1.62 4.64 9.21
CA THR A 88 -2.67 5.29 10.00
C THR A 88 -2.99 6.68 9.45
N MET A 89 -2.07 7.24 8.65
CA MET A 89 -2.30 8.51 7.95
C MET A 89 -2.96 8.25 6.61
N GLU A 90 -4.05 8.94 6.33
CA GLU A 90 -4.79 8.76 5.08
C GLU A 90 -3.96 9.17 3.87
N LEU A 91 -4.15 8.44 2.76
CA LEU A 91 -3.52 8.81 1.50
C LEU A 91 -4.03 10.17 1.03
N ASP A 92 -3.16 10.95 0.43
CA ASP A 92 -3.50 12.21 -0.22
C ASP A 92 -3.83 11.94 -1.68
N LEU A 93 -5.10 11.76 -1.97
CA LEU A 93 -5.57 11.45 -3.32
C LEU A 93 -5.77 12.72 -4.14
N PRO A 94 -5.69 12.62 -5.48
CA PRO A 94 -6.01 13.76 -6.35
C PRO A 94 -7.45 14.25 -6.14
N ASP A 95 -7.71 15.50 -6.50
CA ASP A 95 -9.05 16.08 -6.44
C ASP A 95 -10.06 15.25 -7.23
N GLY A 96 -11.25 15.12 -6.70
CA GLY A 96 -12.33 14.36 -7.31
C GLY A 96 -12.45 12.93 -6.80
N PHE A 97 -11.52 12.51 -5.96
CA PHE A 97 -11.54 11.18 -5.35
C PHE A 97 -11.63 11.29 -3.84
N GLU A 98 -12.43 10.41 -3.25
CA GLU A 98 -12.63 10.40 -1.80
C GLU A 98 -12.24 9.03 -1.25
N LEU A 99 -11.34 9.03 -0.29
CA LEU A 99 -10.95 7.81 0.41
C LEU A 99 -12.02 7.46 1.43
N LEU A 100 -12.71 6.33 1.20
CA LEU A 100 -13.79 5.88 2.07
C LEU A 100 -13.29 4.92 3.16
N ARG A 101 -12.24 4.15 2.86
CA ARG A 101 -11.70 3.16 3.78
C ARG A 101 -10.23 2.92 3.47
N GLN A 102 -9.43 2.88 4.51
CA GLN A 102 -8.02 2.51 4.43
C GLN A 102 -7.74 1.60 5.62
N ASN A 103 -7.59 0.32 5.37
CA ASN A 103 -7.44 -0.63 6.48
C ASN A 103 -6.48 -1.76 6.14
N GLN A 104 -5.74 -2.15 7.15
CA GLN A 104 -4.89 -3.33 7.08
C GLN A 104 -5.77 -4.58 7.13
N THR A 105 -5.52 -5.53 6.25
CA THR A 105 -6.26 -6.80 6.22
C THR A 105 -5.47 -7.94 6.86
N GLY A 106 -4.18 -7.76 7.05
CA GLY A 106 -3.37 -8.73 7.77
C GLY A 106 -1.91 -8.74 7.35
N ILE A 107 -1.20 -9.75 7.84
CA ILE A 107 0.16 -10.08 7.43
C ILE A 107 0.08 -11.42 6.71
N GLN A 108 0.38 -11.41 5.41
CA GLN A 108 0.28 -12.59 4.55
C GLN A 108 1.38 -13.58 4.85
N SER A 109 2.60 -13.10 5.04
CA SER A 109 3.74 -13.94 5.36
C SER A 109 4.84 -13.13 6.02
N LEU A 110 5.72 -13.82 6.73
CA LEU A 110 6.93 -13.26 7.30
C LEU A 110 7.95 -14.37 7.32
N GLN A 111 8.94 -14.31 6.44
CA GLN A 111 9.92 -15.37 6.30
C GLN A 111 11.25 -14.83 5.79
N LYS A 112 12.30 -15.64 5.96
CA LYS A 112 13.62 -15.35 5.44
C LYS A 112 13.67 -15.81 3.98
N ASP A 113 14.15 -14.95 3.08
CA ASP A 113 14.29 -15.31 1.68
C ASP A 113 15.66 -15.97 1.40
N GLU A 114 15.91 -16.32 0.13
CA GLU A 114 17.13 -17.00 -0.26
C GLU A 114 18.39 -16.15 -0.04
N SER A 115 18.25 -14.83 -0.10
CA SER A 115 19.38 -13.90 0.12
C SER A 115 19.74 -13.76 1.59
N GLY A 116 18.92 -14.30 2.50
CA GLY A 116 19.08 -14.12 3.92
C GLY A 116 18.35 -12.89 4.47
N GLU A 117 17.72 -12.10 3.62
CA GLU A 117 16.91 -10.95 4.04
C GLU A 117 15.56 -11.42 4.57
N TRP A 118 15.05 -10.76 5.59
CA TRP A 118 13.71 -11.01 6.10
C TRP A 118 12.70 -10.27 5.24
N HIS A 119 11.63 -10.97 4.90
CA HIS A 119 10.60 -10.49 3.99
C HIS A 119 9.22 -10.68 4.61
N ALA A 120 8.53 -9.58 4.88
CA ALA A 120 7.15 -9.60 5.35
C ALA A 120 6.25 -9.04 4.26
N ILE A 121 5.05 -9.61 4.14
CA ILE A 121 4.03 -9.09 3.23
C ILE A 121 2.85 -8.64 4.10
N VAL A 122 2.58 -7.33 4.09
CA VAL A 122 1.48 -6.72 4.83
C VAL A 122 0.41 -6.33 3.84
N THR A 123 -0.83 -6.72 4.10
CA THR A 123 -1.92 -6.53 3.15
C THR A 123 -2.87 -5.43 3.59
N TYR A 124 -3.31 -4.62 2.63
CA TYR A 124 -4.18 -3.47 2.84
C TYR A 124 -5.27 -3.40 1.79
N ASP A 125 -6.42 -2.86 2.18
CA ASP A 125 -7.47 -2.46 1.26
C ASP A 125 -7.69 -0.95 1.35
N PHE A 126 -7.88 -0.33 0.18
CA PHE A 126 -8.19 1.09 0.05
C PHE A 126 -9.44 1.22 -0.79
N LYS A 127 -10.50 1.77 -0.21
CA LYS A 127 -11.75 2.00 -0.94
C LYS A 127 -11.85 3.46 -1.33
N VAL A 128 -12.02 3.73 -2.62
CA VAL A 128 -12.00 5.07 -3.19
C VAL A 128 -13.28 5.32 -3.97
N ALA A 129 -14.01 6.38 -3.61
CA ALA A 129 -15.16 6.84 -4.38
C ALA A 129 -14.69 7.77 -5.51
N TYR A 130 -15.34 7.65 -6.66
CA TYR A 130 -14.98 8.47 -7.83
C TYR A 130 -16.16 9.20 -8.44
N GLY A 131 -17.34 9.13 -7.84
CA GLY A 131 -18.49 9.87 -8.29
C GLY A 131 -19.75 9.53 -7.54
N PHE A 132 -20.72 10.43 -7.55
CA PHE A 132 -22.01 10.20 -6.96
C PHE A 132 -22.96 9.58 -7.97
N LYS A 133 -23.79 8.64 -7.52
CA LYS A 133 -24.86 8.09 -8.34
C LYS A 133 -25.95 9.14 -8.48
N SER A 134 -26.33 9.42 -9.72
CA SER A 134 -27.40 10.35 -9.99
C SER A 134 -28.73 9.74 -9.60
N LYS A 135 -29.57 10.51 -8.90
CA LYS A 135 -30.94 10.13 -8.60
C LYS A 135 -31.87 11.06 -9.35
N ILE A 136 -32.67 10.48 -10.16
CA ILE A 136 -33.67 11.22 -10.92
C ILE A 136 -35.04 10.81 -10.47
#